data_63c3b02e210660950848d6fb4c1c9d61
#
_entry.id   63c3b02e210660950848d6fb4c1c9d61
#
_cell.length_a   1.000
_cell.length_b   1.000
_cell.length_c   1.000
_cell.angle_alpha   90.00
_cell.angle_beta   90.00
_cell.angle_gamma   90.00
#
_symmetry.space_group_name_H-M   'P 1'
#
loop_
_entity.id
_entity.type
_entity.pdbx_description
1 polymer ?
#
loop_
_entity_poly.entity_id
_entity_poly.type
_entity_poly.pdbx_seq_one_letter_code
_entity_poly.pdbx_strand_id
1 'polypeptide(L)'
;EVLYYHYHNKTVNADTLDKLREIKEEIMEEESSYFTAISKRVWTDYDKKEKELSGEVEVLEEKESLEEINGIAELIPATNFHITDDELGQGTPKEKFRANIMAIQLLKKCEDENRNATPEEQEILSRYVGWGGLADAFDETKSAWETEYLELKTVLTPEEYAAARASTLNAHYTQPIVIESMYQVLENLGFTKGNILEPSMGVGNFFGKLPENLNQSKLYGVELDSISGRIAKLLYPDANIQIKGFEKTDYPNDFFDVAIGNVPFGAYKVNDRQYDRYNFMIHDYFLAKTIDQLRPGGVAALITTKGTMDKESPEVRKYLAERADLLGAIRLPNTAFKANAGTEVSADILFFQKRESFTKEMPDWVN
;
A
#
# COMPACT_ATOMS: atom_id res chain seq x y z
N GLU A 1 -5.80 -4.06 -20.56
CA GLU A 1 -6.81 -3.88 -19.51
C GLU A 1 -7.39 -2.46 -19.47
N VAL A 2 -6.59 -1.39 -19.56
CA VAL A 2 -7.11 -0.01 -19.64
C VAL A 2 -8.15 0.12 -20.77
N LEU A 3 -7.87 -0.46 -21.92
CA LEU A 3 -8.76 -0.45 -23.07
C LEU A 3 -10.03 -1.28 -22.83
N TYR A 4 -9.91 -2.42 -22.11
CA TYR A 4 -11.07 -3.20 -21.67
C TYR A 4 -11.99 -2.37 -20.77
N TYR A 5 -11.48 -1.75 -19.72
CA TYR A 5 -12.31 -0.94 -18.81
C TYR A 5 -12.90 0.30 -19.47
N HIS A 6 -12.20 0.87 -20.46
CA HIS A 6 -12.74 1.97 -21.24
C HIS A 6 -14.04 1.56 -21.98
N TYR A 7 -14.00 0.43 -22.69
CA TYR A 7 -15.17 -0.07 -23.41
C TYR A 7 -16.21 -0.71 -22.51
N HIS A 8 -15.78 -1.43 -21.48
CA HIS A 8 -16.67 -1.98 -20.44
C HIS A 8 -17.53 -0.86 -19.82
N ASN A 9 -16.92 0.21 -19.32
CA ASN A 9 -17.65 1.31 -18.70
C ASN A 9 -18.59 2.02 -19.67
N LYS A 10 -18.18 2.23 -20.92
CA LYS A 10 -19.07 2.78 -21.94
C LYS A 10 -20.28 1.88 -22.20
N THR A 11 -20.04 0.59 -22.35
CA THR A 11 -21.06 -0.42 -22.64
C THR A 11 -22.07 -0.56 -21.50
N VAL A 12 -21.59 -0.73 -20.26
CA VAL A 12 -22.46 -0.89 -19.08
C VAL A 12 -23.34 0.34 -18.84
N ASN A 13 -22.81 1.55 -19.11
CA ASN A 13 -23.53 2.79 -18.90
C ASN A 13 -24.36 3.23 -20.12
N ALA A 14 -24.42 2.44 -21.21
CA ALA A 14 -25.31 2.72 -22.32
C ALA A 14 -26.78 2.55 -21.90
N ASP A 15 -27.57 3.59 -22.02
CA ASP A 15 -28.98 3.64 -21.62
C ASP A 15 -29.95 3.41 -22.81
N THR A 16 -29.42 3.37 -24.03
CA THR A 16 -30.18 3.13 -25.26
C THR A 16 -29.42 2.26 -26.24
N LEU A 17 -30.17 1.55 -27.13
CA LEU A 17 -29.60 0.73 -28.20
C LEU A 17 -28.76 1.56 -29.19
N ASP A 18 -29.14 2.82 -29.41
CA ASP A 18 -28.40 3.69 -30.34
C ASP A 18 -27.02 4.05 -29.80
N LYS A 19 -26.94 4.42 -28.52
CA LYS A 19 -25.65 4.61 -27.85
C LYS A 19 -24.78 3.33 -27.81
N LEU A 20 -25.41 2.18 -27.63
CA LEU A 20 -24.70 0.92 -27.65
C LEU A 20 -24.15 0.61 -29.07
N ARG A 21 -24.87 0.95 -30.15
CA ARG A 21 -24.37 0.81 -31.52
C ARG A 21 -23.21 1.74 -31.84
N GLU A 22 -23.24 2.98 -31.36
CA GLU A 22 -22.09 3.90 -31.47
C GLU A 22 -20.83 3.31 -30.80
N ILE A 23 -20.98 2.74 -29.62
CA ILE A 23 -19.89 2.06 -28.93
C ILE A 23 -19.37 0.86 -29.73
N LYS A 24 -20.25 0.12 -30.40
CA LYS A 24 -19.86 -1.00 -31.27
C LYS A 24 -18.97 -0.53 -32.44
N GLU A 25 -19.30 0.58 -33.05
CA GLU A 25 -18.50 1.16 -34.15
C GLU A 25 -17.10 1.58 -33.61
N GLU A 26 -17.04 2.23 -32.44
CA GLU A 26 -15.77 2.57 -31.82
C GLU A 26 -14.90 1.33 -31.49
N ILE A 27 -15.52 0.24 -31.00
CA ILE A 27 -14.83 -1.02 -30.72
C ILE A 27 -14.27 -1.64 -32.02
N MET A 28 -15.03 -1.57 -33.12
CA MET A 28 -14.61 -2.14 -34.39
C MET A 28 -13.49 -1.33 -35.07
N GLU A 29 -13.36 -0.04 -34.76
CA GLU A 29 -12.30 0.83 -35.27
C GLU A 29 -11.00 0.75 -34.47
N GLU A 30 -11.01 0.05 -33.31
CA GLU A 30 -9.82 -0.09 -32.45
C GLU A 30 -8.81 -1.07 -33.05
N GLU A 31 -7.72 -0.56 -33.60
CA GLU A 31 -6.65 -1.34 -34.27
C GLU A 31 -5.45 -1.69 -33.35
N SER A 32 -5.53 -1.42 -32.05
CA SER A 32 -4.38 -1.63 -31.16
C SER A 32 -4.07 -3.11 -30.99
N SER A 33 -2.78 -3.44 -30.97
CA SER A 33 -2.34 -4.82 -30.74
C SER A 33 -2.75 -5.39 -29.38
N TYR A 34 -3.00 -4.51 -28.39
CA TYR A 34 -3.51 -4.86 -27.06
C TYR A 34 -5.00 -5.20 -27.08
N PHE A 35 -5.76 -4.66 -28.01
CA PHE A 35 -7.20 -4.92 -28.10
C PHE A 35 -7.49 -6.40 -28.41
N THR A 36 -6.67 -7.06 -29.23
CA THR A 36 -6.86 -8.47 -29.57
C THR A 36 -6.88 -9.37 -28.32
N ALA A 37 -6.11 -9.04 -27.31
CA ALA A 37 -6.03 -9.82 -26.05
C ALA A 37 -7.30 -9.68 -25.17
N ILE A 38 -8.03 -8.57 -25.28
CA ILE A 38 -9.18 -8.25 -24.42
C ILE A 38 -10.52 -8.24 -25.18
N SER A 39 -10.48 -8.33 -26.50
CA SER A 39 -11.67 -8.18 -27.37
C SER A 39 -12.82 -9.12 -26.99
N LYS A 40 -12.51 -10.39 -26.66
CA LYS A 40 -13.51 -11.36 -26.24
C LYS A 40 -14.33 -10.90 -25.02
N ARG A 41 -13.67 -10.28 -24.04
CA ARG A 41 -14.34 -9.76 -22.83
C ARG A 41 -15.20 -8.55 -23.17
N VAL A 42 -14.67 -7.62 -23.97
CA VAL A 42 -15.41 -6.43 -24.43
C VAL A 42 -16.66 -6.82 -25.20
N TRP A 43 -16.58 -7.78 -26.11
CA TRP A 43 -17.73 -8.27 -26.87
C TRP A 43 -18.74 -9.01 -26.00
N THR A 44 -18.31 -9.74 -24.97
CA THR A 44 -19.21 -10.38 -24.01
C THR A 44 -20.06 -9.35 -23.26
N ASP A 45 -19.43 -8.24 -22.80
CA ASP A 45 -20.15 -7.17 -22.11
C ASP A 45 -21.14 -6.46 -23.07
N TYR A 46 -20.72 -6.24 -24.31
CA TYR A 46 -21.58 -5.68 -25.35
C TYR A 46 -22.82 -6.55 -25.59
N ASP A 47 -22.63 -7.85 -25.85
CA ASP A 47 -23.74 -8.79 -26.14
C ASP A 47 -24.72 -8.89 -24.96
N LYS A 48 -24.20 -8.86 -23.72
CA LYS A 48 -25.03 -8.84 -22.51
C LYS A 48 -25.90 -7.59 -22.46
N LYS A 49 -25.31 -6.42 -22.72
CA LYS A 49 -26.03 -5.13 -22.68
C LYS A 49 -27.03 -4.99 -23.83
N GLU A 50 -26.71 -5.51 -25.01
CA GLU A 50 -27.61 -5.52 -26.15
C GLU A 50 -28.90 -6.33 -25.88
N LYS A 51 -28.76 -7.52 -25.24
CA LYS A 51 -29.89 -8.34 -24.79
C LYS A 51 -30.76 -7.62 -23.76
N GLU A 52 -30.12 -6.97 -22.76
CA GLU A 52 -30.82 -6.18 -21.74
C GLU A 52 -31.66 -5.05 -22.38
N LEU A 53 -31.09 -4.28 -23.30
CA LEU A 53 -31.76 -3.13 -23.92
C LEU A 53 -32.77 -3.53 -24.99
N SER A 54 -32.62 -4.70 -25.63
CA SER A 54 -33.58 -5.23 -26.64
C SER A 54 -34.83 -5.87 -26.02
N GLY A 55 -34.83 -6.09 -24.69
CA GLY A 55 -35.95 -6.72 -24.01
C GLY A 55 -36.06 -8.23 -24.25
N GLU A 56 -35.00 -8.88 -24.75
CA GLU A 56 -34.94 -10.35 -24.95
C GLU A 56 -34.63 -11.15 -23.68
N VAL A 57 -34.60 -10.52 -22.54
CA VAL A 57 -34.39 -11.18 -21.25
C VAL A 57 -35.75 -11.62 -20.70
N GLU A 58 -36.05 -12.91 -20.74
CA GLU A 58 -37.21 -13.49 -20.06
C GLU A 58 -37.14 -13.27 -18.55
N VAL A 59 -38.28 -12.88 -17.96
CA VAL A 59 -38.51 -12.61 -16.53
C VAL A 59 -38.44 -13.90 -15.72
N LEU A 60 -37.29 -14.58 -15.66
CA LEU A 60 -37.08 -15.76 -14.79
C LEU A 60 -35.86 -15.61 -13.84
N GLU A 61 -35.10 -14.52 -13.91
CA GLU A 61 -33.80 -14.41 -13.19
C GLU A 61 -33.79 -13.56 -11.92
N GLU A 62 -34.89 -12.88 -11.52
CA GLU A 62 -34.86 -12.02 -10.32
C GLU A 62 -34.79 -12.75 -8.97
N LYS A 63 -35.04 -14.06 -8.93
CA LYS A 63 -34.91 -14.84 -7.68
C LYS A 63 -33.62 -15.66 -7.60
N GLU A 64 -33.09 -16.12 -8.73
CA GLU A 64 -31.81 -16.86 -8.76
C GLU A 64 -30.61 -15.91 -8.65
N SER A 65 -30.70 -14.65 -9.17
CA SER A 65 -29.59 -13.70 -9.14
C SER A 65 -29.19 -13.21 -7.73
N LEU A 66 -30.15 -13.12 -6.80
CA LEU A 66 -29.85 -12.71 -5.41
C LEU A 66 -29.22 -13.83 -4.58
N GLU A 67 -29.54 -15.10 -4.89
CA GLU A 67 -28.91 -16.24 -4.24
C GLU A 67 -27.54 -16.57 -4.85
N GLU A 68 -27.33 -16.37 -6.17
CA GLU A 68 -26.01 -16.49 -6.83
C GLU A 68 -25.05 -15.36 -6.44
N ILE A 69 -25.50 -14.11 -6.34
CA ILE A 69 -24.66 -12.98 -5.90
C ILE A 69 -24.23 -13.16 -4.44
N ASN A 70 -25.12 -13.64 -3.56
CA ASN A 70 -24.73 -13.98 -2.20
C ASN A 70 -23.85 -15.24 -2.12
N GLY A 71 -24.02 -16.20 -3.03
CA GLY A 71 -23.17 -17.39 -3.13
C GLY A 71 -21.78 -17.12 -3.71
N ILE A 72 -21.64 -16.14 -4.61
CA ILE A 72 -20.34 -15.75 -5.18
C ILE A 72 -19.52 -14.93 -4.17
N ALA A 73 -20.17 -14.12 -3.33
CA ALA A 73 -19.49 -13.39 -2.25
C ALA A 73 -18.85 -14.35 -1.20
N GLU A 74 -19.40 -15.57 -1.04
CA GLU A 74 -18.82 -16.61 -0.17
C GLU A 74 -17.74 -17.47 -0.86
N LEU A 75 -17.51 -17.35 -2.18
CA LEU A 75 -16.68 -18.27 -2.96
C LEU A 75 -15.35 -17.71 -3.47
N ILE A 76 -15.03 -16.42 -3.22
CA ILE A 76 -13.70 -15.91 -3.51
C ILE A 76 -12.83 -16.21 -2.29
N PRO A 77 -11.92 -17.21 -2.34
CA PRO A 77 -11.02 -17.45 -1.23
C PRO A 77 -10.20 -16.20 -1.02
N ALA A 78 -10.32 -15.62 0.16
CA ALA A 78 -9.51 -14.50 0.59
C ALA A 78 -8.06 -15.00 0.70
N THR A 79 -7.21 -14.65 -0.27
CA THR A 79 -5.78 -14.97 -0.26
C THR A 79 -4.96 -13.69 -0.24
N ASN A 80 -3.90 -13.69 0.55
CA ASN A 80 -2.95 -12.59 0.54
C ASN A 80 -2.27 -12.48 -0.83
N PHE A 81 -2.19 -11.26 -1.34
CA PHE A 81 -1.54 -10.95 -2.60
C PHE A 81 -0.03 -11.14 -2.49
N HIS A 82 0.59 -11.67 -3.55
CA HIS A 82 2.04 -11.77 -3.67
C HIS A 82 2.54 -10.96 -4.87
N ILE A 83 3.47 -10.03 -4.62
CA ILE A 83 4.03 -9.15 -5.64
C ILE A 83 5.06 -9.93 -6.48
N THR A 84 4.74 -10.13 -7.75
CA THR A 84 5.64 -10.76 -8.75
C THR A 84 6.23 -9.76 -9.73
N ASP A 85 5.66 -8.54 -9.80
CA ASP A 85 6.09 -7.47 -10.70
C ASP A 85 7.16 -6.60 -10.03
N ASP A 86 8.41 -6.68 -10.50
CA ASP A 86 9.52 -5.90 -9.96
C ASP A 86 9.51 -4.44 -10.43
N GLU A 87 8.69 -4.09 -11.43
CA GLU A 87 8.51 -2.73 -11.93
C GLU A 87 7.33 -2.00 -11.28
N LEU A 88 6.74 -2.60 -10.25
CA LEU A 88 5.63 -2.01 -9.53
C LEU A 88 5.99 -0.60 -9.00
N GLY A 89 5.10 0.37 -9.25
CA GLY A 89 5.30 1.78 -8.85
C GLY A 89 6.19 2.59 -9.80
N GLN A 90 6.69 2.03 -10.90
CA GLN A 90 7.36 2.77 -11.97
C GLN A 90 6.33 3.46 -12.87
N GLY A 91 6.81 4.37 -13.70
CA GLY A 91 5.98 5.10 -14.67
C GLY A 91 6.04 6.62 -14.52
N THR A 92 5.47 7.30 -15.49
CA THR A 92 5.32 8.77 -15.48
C THR A 92 4.32 9.22 -14.41
N PRO A 93 4.36 10.49 -13.99
CA PRO A 93 3.37 11.00 -13.03
C PRO A 93 1.91 10.79 -13.45
N LYS A 94 1.61 10.90 -14.75
CA LYS A 94 0.25 10.67 -15.27
C LYS A 94 -0.16 9.19 -15.20
N GLU A 95 0.75 8.26 -15.48
CA GLU A 95 0.50 6.82 -15.35
C GLU A 95 0.25 6.44 -13.89
N LYS A 96 1.05 6.95 -12.96
CA LYS A 96 0.87 6.75 -11.51
C LYS A 96 -0.47 7.30 -11.05
N PHE A 97 -0.85 8.49 -11.51
CA PHE A 97 -2.16 9.07 -11.23
C PHE A 97 -3.29 8.13 -11.70
N ARG A 98 -3.24 7.66 -12.94
CA ARG A 98 -4.26 6.73 -13.49
C ARG A 98 -4.34 5.44 -12.70
N ALA A 99 -3.21 4.85 -12.34
CA ALA A 99 -3.17 3.65 -11.50
C ALA A 99 -3.84 3.88 -10.13
N ASN A 100 -3.56 5.03 -9.50
CA ASN A 100 -4.19 5.40 -8.23
C ASN A 100 -5.72 5.53 -8.37
N ILE A 101 -6.21 6.21 -9.41
CA ILE A 101 -7.65 6.38 -9.63
C ILE A 101 -8.33 5.02 -9.85
N MET A 102 -7.75 4.16 -10.68
CA MET A 102 -8.28 2.81 -10.93
C MET A 102 -8.37 1.99 -9.65
N ALA A 103 -7.32 2.01 -8.83
CA ALA A 103 -7.29 1.31 -7.56
C ALA A 103 -8.35 1.85 -6.57
N ILE A 104 -8.56 3.17 -6.51
CA ILE A 104 -9.56 3.78 -5.64
C ILE A 104 -10.99 3.45 -6.10
N GLN A 105 -11.25 3.51 -7.40
CA GLN A 105 -12.56 3.14 -7.95
C GLN A 105 -12.88 1.68 -7.67
N LEU A 106 -11.90 0.80 -7.84
CA LEU A 106 -12.05 -0.62 -7.53
C LEU A 106 -12.23 -0.89 -6.03
N LEU A 107 -11.46 -0.20 -5.17
CA LEU A 107 -11.66 -0.24 -3.73
C LEU A 107 -13.11 0.07 -3.36
N LYS A 108 -13.64 1.20 -3.86
CA LYS A 108 -15.02 1.63 -3.58
C LYS A 108 -16.05 0.62 -4.08
N LYS A 109 -15.82 0.06 -5.27
CA LYS A 109 -16.67 -1.01 -5.82
C LYS A 109 -16.68 -2.25 -4.90
N CYS A 110 -15.53 -2.74 -4.45
CA CYS A 110 -15.46 -3.89 -3.55
C CYS A 110 -16.16 -3.60 -2.21
N GLU A 111 -16.05 -2.37 -1.70
CA GLU A 111 -16.73 -1.94 -0.47
C GLU A 111 -18.25 -1.85 -0.64
N ASP A 112 -18.73 -1.27 -1.74
CA ASP A 112 -20.15 -1.16 -2.06
C ASP A 112 -20.80 -2.55 -2.24
N GLU A 113 -20.06 -3.48 -2.85
CA GLU A 113 -20.46 -4.88 -3.03
C GLU A 113 -20.20 -5.75 -1.78
N ASN A 114 -19.58 -5.20 -0.74
CA ASN A 114 -19.21 -5.89 0.52
C ASN A 114 -18.52 -7.24 0.28
N ARG A 115 -17.49 -7.25 -0.57
CA ARG A 115 -16.73 -8.45 -0.94
C ARG A 115 -15.23 -8.22 -0.96
N ASN A 116 -14.49 -9.32 -0.92
CA ASN A 116 -13.05 -9.31 -1.18
C ASN A 116 -12.75 -9.03 -2.66
N ALA A 117 -11.51 -8.62 -2.94
CA ALA A 117 -11.00 -8.49 -4.29
C ALA A 117 -10.65 -9.87 -4.88
N THR A 118 -10.88 -10.06 -6.18
CA THR A 118 -10.36 -11.22 -6.91
C THR A 118 -8.85 -11.10 -7.11
N PRO A 119 -8.13 -12.19 -7.46
CA PRO A 119 -6.70 -12.10 -7.76
C PRO A 119 -6.36 -11.06 -8.84
N GLU A 120 -7.18 -10.93 -9.88
CA GLU A 120 -7.01 -9.94 -10.94
C GLU A 120 -7.27 -8.51 -10.44
N GLU A 121 -8.23 -8.36 -9.53
CA GLU A 121 -8.50 -7.08 -8.87
C GLU A 121 -7.38 -6.70 -7.90
N GLN A 122 -6.78 -7.65 -7.21
CA GLN A 122 -5.61 -7.42 -6.36
C GLN A 122 -4.41 -6.90 -7.18
N GLU A 123 -4.20 -7.37 -8.42
CA GLU A 123 -3.19 -6.82 -9.33
C GLU A 123 -3.44 -5.33 -9.63
N ILE A 124 -4.69 -4.90 -9.79
CA ILE A 124 -5.03 -3.49 -9.99
C ILE A 124 -4.80 -2.68 -8.72
N LEU A 125 -5.26 -3.19 -7.57
CA LEU A 125 -5.10 -2.56 -6.26
C LEU A 125 -3.63 -2.38 -5.87
N SER A 126 -2.77 -3.35 -6.20
CA SER A 126 -1.33 -3.31 -5.92
C SER A 126 -0.60 -2.18 -6.64
N ARG A 127 -1.16 -1.65 -7.72
CA ARG A 127 -0.59 -0.52 -8.48
C ARG A 127 -0.85 0.85 -7.84
N TYR A 128 -1.55 0.90 -6.73
CA TYR A 128 -1.69 2.14 -5.96
C TYR A 128 -0.35 2.50 -5.31
N VAL A 129 0.18 3.67 -5.65
CA VAL A 129 1.49 4.14 -5.16
C VAL A 129 1.39 5.34 -4.22
N GLY A 130 0.17 5.77 -3.89
CA GLY A 130 -0.04 7.00 -3.14
C GLY A 130 0.24 8.27 -3.97
N TRP A 131 0.39 9.39 -3.28
CA TRP A 131 0.42 10.71 -3.93
C TRP A 131 1.79 11.36 -3.91
N GLY A 132 2.83 10.65 -3.48
CA GLY A 132 4.20 11.13 -3.52
C GLY A 132 4.63 11.55 -4.94
N GLY A 133 5.12 12.80 -5.08
CA GLY A 133 5.51 13.33 -6.39
C GLY A 133 4.35 13.72 -7.32
N LEU A 134 3.08 13.67 -6.85
CA LEU A 134 1.89 14.03 -7.62
C LEU A 134 1.20 15.31 -7.12
N ALA A 135 1.94 16.21 -6.49
CA ALA A 135 1.40 17.45 -5.92
C ALA A 135 0.67 18.33 -6.96
N ASP A 136 1.15 18.33 -8.22
CA ASP A 136 0.54 19.10 -9.31
C ASP A 136 -0.90 18.68 -9.61
N ALA A 137 -1.29 17.43 -9.36
CA ALA A 137 -2.67 16.96 -9.50
C ALA A 137 -3.66 17.60 -8.50
N PHE A 138 -3.15 18.18 -7.41
CA PHE A 138 -3.92 18.88 -6.37
C PHE A 138 -3.90 20.40 -6.50
N ASP A 139 -3.26 20.94 -7.54
CA ASP A 139 -3.10 22.38 -7.78
C ASP A 139 -3.99 22.85 -8.94
N GLU A 140 -5.05 23.59 -8.61
CA GLU A 140 -6.01 24.13 -9.60
C GLU A 140 -5.39 25.09 -10.62
N THR A 141 -4.21 25.62 -10.35
CA THR A 141 -3.51 26.55 -11.24
C THR A 141 -2.71 25.82 -12.34
N LYS A 142 -2.56 24.51 -12.25
CA LYS A 142 -1.79 23.67 -13.18
C LYS A 142 -2.66 23.22 -14.36
N SER A 143 -2.70 23.99 -15.42
CA SER A 143 -3.49 23.68 -16.63
C SER A 143 -3.20 22.31 -17.23
N ALA A 144 -1.96 21.82 -17.14
CA ALA A 144 -1.58 20.47 -17.58
C ALA A 144 -2.21 19.34 -16.74
N TRP A 145 -2.79 19.65 -15.59
CA TRP A 145 -3.39 18.72 -14.63
C TRP A 145 -4.87 19.03 -14.34
N GLU A 146 -5.49 19.92 -15.10
CA GLU A 146 -6.89 20.36 -14.87
C GLU A 146 -7.88 19.20 -14.86
N THR A 147 -7.76 18.27 -15.82
CA THR A 147 -8.64 17.09 -15.89
C THR A 147 -8.48 16.21 -14.66
N GLU A 148 -7.23 15.91 -14.25
CA GLU A 148 -6.95 15.09 -13.08
C GLU A 148 -7.36 15.75 -11.78
N TYR A 149 -7.21 17.08 -11.67
CA TYR A 149 -7.69 17.86 -10.53
C TYR A 149 -9.20 17.73 -10.34
N LEU A 150 -9.96 17.84 -11.43
CA LEU A 150 -11.42 17.68 -11.40
C LEU A 150 -11.84 16.24 -11.11
N GLU A 151 -11.13 15.26 -11.67
CA GLU A 151 -11.36 13.83 -11.43
C GLU A 151 -11.16 13.46 -9.95
N LEU A 152 -10.10 13.97 -9.30
CA LEU A 152 -9.88 13.77 -7.87
C LEU A 152 -11.07 14.21 -7.02
N LYS A 153 -11.66 15.34 -7.35
CA LYS A 153 -12.81 15.88 -6.59
C LYS A 153 -14.10 15.08 -6.79
N THR A 154 -14.20 14.31 -7.87
CA THR A 154 -15.34 13.40 -8.11
C THR A 154 -15.12 12.04 -7.46
N VAL A 155 -13.88 11.55 -7.43
CA VAL A 155 -13.55 10.20 -6.94
C VAL A 155 -13.35 10.18 -5.42
N LEU A 156 -12.79 11.23 -4.84
CA LEU A 156 -12.47 11.31 -3.40
C LEU A 156 -13.54 12.07 -2.62
N THR A 157 -13.82 11.61 -1.38
CA THR A 157 -14.54 12.45 -0.43
C THR A 157 -13.70 13.67 -0.02
N PRO A 158 -14.30 14.74 0.55
CA PRO A 158 -13.51 15.87 1.03
C PRO A 158 -12.39 15.48 2.01
N GLU A 159 -12.64 14.51 2.89
CA GLU A 159 -11.69 14.01 3.88
C GLU A 159 -10.57 13.21 3.20
N GLU A 160 -10.92 12.31 2.26
CA GLU A 160 -9.94 11.56 1.46
C GLU A 160 -9.08 12.51 0.62
N TYR A 161 -9.68 13.54 0.02
CA TYR A 161 -8.95 14.54 -0.75
C TYR A 161 -7.96 15.33 0.12
N ALA A 162 -8.37 15.75 1.31
CA ALA A 162 -7.51 16.48 2.23
C ALA A 162 -6.33 15.60 2.69
N ALA A 163 -6.58 14.33 3.03
CA ALA A 163 -5.55 13.37 3.43
C ALA A 163 -4.58 13.08 2.27
N ALA A 164 -5.09 12.81 1.07
CA ALA A 164 -4.31 12.58 -0.14
C ALA A 164 -3.38 13.77 -0.47
N ARG A 165 -3.93 14.99 -0.43
CA ARG A 165 -3.14 16.22 -0.63
C ARG A 165 -2.04 16.39 0.40
N ALA A 166 -2.30 16.10 1.67
CA ALA A 166 -1.31 16.20 2.74
C ALA A 166 -0.19 15.16 2.59
N SER A 167 -0.46 14.00 1.97
CA SER A 167 0.51 12.92 1.80
C SER A 167 1.48 13.10 0.63
N THR A 168 1.26 14.11 -0.23
CA THR A 168 2.08 14.35 -1.44
C THR A 168 3.58 14.54 -1.17
N LEU A 169 3.95 14.92 0.04
CA LEU A 169 5.34 15.15 0.46
C LEU A 169 5.99 13.96 1.17
N ASN A 170 5.21 12.97 1.62
CA ASN A 170 5.67 11.95 2.56
C ASN A 170 5.48 10.51 2.09
N ALA A 171 4.90 10.28 0.92
CA ALA A 171 4.68 8.94 0.39
C ALA A 171 5.95 8.45 -0.33
N HIS A 172 6.65 7.48 0.26
CA HIS A 172 7.86 6.88 -0.29
C HIS A 172 7.66 5.40 -0.55
N TYR A 173 7.58 5.04 -1.81
CA TYR A 173 7.54 3.64 -2.23
C TYR A 173 8.93 3.00 -2.08
N THR A 174 9.00 1.86 -1.41
CA THR A 174 10.26 1.09 -1.28
C THR A 174 10.39 0.11 -2.43
N GLN A 175 11.55 0.13 -3.10
CA GLN A 175 11.81 -0.76 -4.24
C GLN A 175 11.81 -2.23 -3.82
N PRO A 176 11.25 -3.16 -4.65
CA PRO A 176 11.19 -4.59 -4.35
C PRO A 176 12.52 -5.19 -3.93
N ILE A 177 13.61 -4.88 -4.64
CA ILE A 177 14.96 -5.39 -4.34
C ILE A 177 15.44 -5.03 -2.92
N VAL A 178 15.05 -3.87 -2.40
CA VAL A 178 15.41 -3.45 -1.02
C VAL A 178 14.63 -4.31 -0.02
N ILE A 179 13.34 -4.53 -0.26
CA ILE A 179 12.47 -5.36 0.59
C ILE A 179 12.99 -6.80 0.65
N GLU A 180 13.28 -7.39 -0.52
CA GLU A 180 13.81 -8.75 -0.64
C GLU A 180 15.15 -8.91 0.08
N SER A 181 16.04 -7.91 -0.07
CA SER A 181 17.32 -7.90 0.63
C SER A 181 17.16 -7.85 2.16
N MET A 182 16.17 -7.09 2.66
CA MET A 182 15.88 -7.03 4.09
C MET A 182 15.34 -8.37 4.61
N TYR A 183 14.45 -9.05 3.88
CA TYR A 183 13.99 -10.38 4.23
C TYR A 183 15.13 -11.40 4.22
N GLN A 184 16.01 -11.35 3.23
CA GLN A 184 17.18 -12.25 3.18
C GLN A 184 18.08 -12.10 4.42
N VAL A 185 18.24 -10.88 4.94
CA VAL A 185 18.98 -10.69 6.20
C VAL A 185 18.24 -11.35 7.36
N LEU A 186 16.91 -11.19 7.47
CA LEU A 186 16.12 -11.84 8.53
C LEU A 186 16.20 -13.37 8.48
N GLU A 187 16.15 -13.96 7.29
CA GLU A 187 16.32 -15.39 7.08
C GLU A 187 17.73 -15.86 7.50
N ASN A 188 18.78 -15.11 7.14
CA ASN A 188 20.15 -15.38 7.54
C ASN A 188 20.36 -15.25 9.06
N LEU A 189 19.56 -14.42 9.74
CA LEU A 189 19.51 -14.34 11.20
C LEU A 189 18.71 -15.48 11.85
N GLY A 190 18.14 -16.38 11.04
CA GLY A 190 17.43 -17.58 11.49
C GLY A 190 15.94 -17.40 11.73
N PHE A 191 15.33 -16.31 11.27
CA PHE A 191 13.88 -16.14 11.33
C PHE A 191 13.17 -17.09 10.38
N THR A 192 12.20 -17.85 10.87
CA THR A 192 11.44 -18.84 10.11
C THR A 192 9.94 -18.62 10.16
N LYS A 193 9.40 -18.13 11.26
CA LYS A 193 7.99 -17.77 11.45
C LYS A 193 7.77 -17.02 12.75
N GLY A 194 6.70 -16.23 12.80
CA GLY A 194 6.32 -15.50 14.02
C GLY A 194 5.32 -14.39 13.71
N ASN A 195 5.18 -13.46 14.66
CA ASN A 195 4.40 -12.24 14.48
C ASN A 195 5.27 -11.18 13.80
N ILE A 196 4.89 -10.74 12.61
CA ILE A 196 5.59 -9.72 11.83
C ILE A 196 4.80 -8.42 11.89
N LEU A 197 5.44 -7.33 12.31
CA LEU A 197 4.86 -5.98 12.32
C LEU A 197 5.40 -5.15 11.16
N GLU A 198 4.51 -4.49 10.42
CA GLU A 198 4.83 -3.36 9.54
C GLU A 198 4.16 -2.09 10.11
N PRO A 199 4.90 -1.18 10.78
CA PRO A 199 4.31 -0.10 11.59
C PRO A 199 3.80 1.09 10.77
N SER A 200 4.14 1.18 9.49
CA SER A 200 3.65 2.17 8.52
C SER A 200 3.63 1.54 7.13
N MET A 201 2.59 0.74 6.89
CA MET A 201 2.62 -0.24 5.81
C MET A 201 2.27 0.31 4.42
N GLY A 202 1.65 1.49 4.31
CA GLY A 202 1.08 1.92 3.04
C GLY A 202 0.06 0.89 2.54
N VAL A 203 0.25 0.41 1.32
CA VAL A 203 -0.53 -0.69 0.76
C VAL A 203 0.05 -2.08 1.07
N GLY A 204 1.15 -2.17 1.85
CA GLY A 204 1.69 -3.44 2.32
C GLY A 204 2.69 -4.10 1.37
N ASN A 205 3.57 -3.35 0.73
CA ASN A 205 4.56 -3.92 -0.19
C ASN A 205 5.52 -4.91 0.50
N PHE A 206 5.81 -4.70 1.78
CA PHE A 206 6.60 -5.67 2.54
C PHE A 206 5.85 -6.98 2.73
N PHE A 207 4.55 -6.96 2.95
CA PHE A 207 3.74 -8.19 3.00
C PHE A 207 3.66 -8.86 1.63
N GLY A 208 3.53 -8.08 0.56
CA GLY A 208 3.48 -8.60 -0.81
C GLY A 208 4.77 -9.27 -1.27
N LYS A 209 5.91 -8.92 -0.68
CA LYS A 209 7.23 -9.54 -0.93
C LYS A 209 7.65 -10.52 0.17
N LEU A 210 6.71 -10.95 1.03
CA LEU A 210 6.99 -11.96 2.05
C LEU A 210 7.48 -13.26 1.37
N PRO A 211 8.66 -13.79 1.74
CA PRO A 211 9.15 -15.07 1.22
C PRO A 211 8.19 -16.23 1.52
N GLU A 212 8.05 -17.17 0.60
CA GLU A 212 7.14 -18.32 0.74
C GLU A 212 7.40 -19.15 2.00
N ASN A 213 8.65 -19.33 2.39
CA ASN A 213 9.03 -20.07 3.60
C ASN A 213 8.63 -19.35 4.89
N LEU A 214 8.23 -18.07 4.82
CA LEU A 214 7.71 -17.28 5.94
C LEU A 214 6.18 -17.16 5.96
N ASN A 215 5.45 -17.80 5.04
CA ASN A 215 4.00 -17.70 4.85
C ASN A 215 3.15 -18.17 6.06
N GLN A 216 3.75 -18.92 7.00
CA GLN A 216 3.11 -19.30 8.26
C GLN A 216 3.15 -18.20 9.34
N SER A 217 3.78 -17.08 9.05
CA SER A 217 3.83 -15.94 9.95
C SER A 217 2.50 -15.20 10.01
N LYS A 218 2.22 -14.59 11.16
CA LYS A 218 1.06 -13.71 11.33
C LYS A 218 1.47 -12.27 11.03
N LEU A 219 0.73 -11.63 10.15
CA LEU A 219 1.03 -10.29 9.67
C LEU A 219 0.19 -9.24 10.41
N TYR A 220 0.84 -8.20 10.88
CA TYR A 220 0.24 -7.07 11.58
C TYR A 220 0.69 -5.78 10.92
N GLY A 221 -0.25 -5.04 10.35
CA GLY A 221 0.02 -3.79 9.66
C GLY A 221 -0.65 -2.59 10.34
N VAL A 222 0.01 -1.46 10.32
CA VAL A 222 -0.56 -0.18 10.76
C VAL A 222 -0.43 0.83 9.64
N GLU A 223 -1.52 1.51 9.31
CA GLU A 223 -1.52 2.57 8.30
C GLU A 223 -2.42 3.72 8.74
N LEU A 224 -1.90 4.94 8.61
CA LEU A 224 -2.62 6.15 8.95
C LEU A 224 -3.59 6.57 7.85
N ASP A 225 -3.15 6.46 6.59
CA ASP A 225 -3.96 6.84 5.43
C ASP A 225 -5.08 5.83 5.20
N SER A 226 -6.31 6.35 5.17
CA SER A 226 -7.51 5.51 5.04
C SER A 226 -7.57 4.76 3.73
N ILE A 227 -7.20 5.39 2.60
CA ILE A 227 -7.24 4.75 1.27
C ILE A 227 -6.22 3.62 1.20
N SER A 228 -4.97 3.90 1.55
CA SER A 228 -3.89 2.91 1.58
C SER A 228 -4.23 1.72 2.47
N GLY A 229 -4.73 1.97 3.68
CA GLY A 229 -5.07 0.91 4.63
C GLY A 229 -6.27 0.06 4.20
N ARG A 230 -7.27 0.66 3.53
CA ARG A 230 -8.42 -0.08 2.97
C ARG A 230 -8.00 -0.93 1.76
N ILE A 231 -7.14 -0.41 0.89
CA ILE A 231 -6.53 -1.19 -0.21
C ILE A 231 -5.73 -2.35 0.37
N ALA A 232 -4.91 -2.10 1.39
CA ALA A 232 -4.12 -3.14 2.04
C ALA A 232 -4.98 -4.28 2.61
N LYS A 233 -6.17 -3.99 3.16
CA LYS A 233 -7.12 -5.01 3.63
C LYS A 233 -7.65 -5.90 2.52
N LEU A 234 -7.84 -5.37 1.31
CA LEU A 234 -8.23 -6.16 0.14
C LEU A 234 -7.06 -6.97 -0.45
N LEU A 235 -5.84 -6.46 -0.31
CA LEU A 235 -4.63 -7.17 -0.74
C LEU A 235 -4.21 -8.28 0.24
N TYR A 236 -4.39 -8.06 1.54
CA TYR A 236 -3.93 -8.98 2.60
C TYR A 236 -5.06 -9.29 3.58
N PRO A 237 -6.10 -10.01 3.14
CA PRO A 237 -7.29 -10.28 3.97
C PRO A 237 -6.98 -11.12 5.22
N ASP A 238 -5.90 -11.91 5.23
CA ASP A 238 -5.47 -12.69 6.40
C ASP A 238 -4.63 -11.88 7.40
N ALA A 239 -4.26 -10.64 7.06
CA ALA A 239 -3.45 -9.79 7.92
C ALA A 239 -4.31 -8.99 8.91
N ASN A 240 -3.77 -8.75 10.10
CA ASN A 240 -4.36 -7.85 11.08
C ASN A 240 -3.95 -6.40 10.79
N ILE A 241 -4.77 -5.66 10.04
CA ILE A 241 -4.47 -4.29 9.62
C ILE A 241 -5.30 -3.28 10.41
N GLN A 242 -4.61 -2.38 11.11
CA GLN A 242 -5.19 -1.26 11.85
C GLN A 242 -5.02 0.06 11.07
N ILE A 243 -6.14 0.69 10.71
CA ILE A 243 -6.14 1.98 10.01
C ILE A 243 -6.23 3.08 11.05
N LYS A 244 -5.09 3.49 11.57
CA LYS A 244 -4.91 4.55 12.58
C LYS A 244 -3.43 4.92 12.71
N GLY A 245 -3.16 6.03 13.40
CA GLY A 245 -1.78 6.37 13.75
C GLY A 245 -1.14 5.32 14.66
N PHE A 246 0.14 5.08 14.49
CA PHE A 246 0.88 4.10 15.29
C PHE A 246 0.85 4.44 16.80
N GLU A 247 0.76 5.73 17.14
CA GLU A 247 0.59 6.21 18.52
C GLU A 247 -0.73 5.77 19.17
N LYS A 248 -1.73 5.36 18.36
CA LYS A 248 -3.04 4.90 18.83
C LYS A 248 -3.19 3.39 18.85
N THR A 249 -2.12 2.65 18.56
CA THR A 249 -2.15 1.19 18.60
C THR A 249 -1.93 0.68 20.03
N ASP A 250 -2.61 -0.42 20.34
CA ASP A 250 -2.62 -1.05 21.68
C ASP A 250 -1.85 -2.39 21.69
N TYR A 251 -0.87 -2.55 20.80
CA TYR A 251 -0.05 -3.76 20.81
C TYR A 251 0.78 -3.82 22.09
N PRO A 252 0.82 -4.98 22.76
CA PRO A 252 1.61 -5.13 23.97
C PRO A 252 3.12 -5.08 23.66
N ASN A 253 3.90 -4.74 24.67
CA ASN A 253 5.34 -4.96 24.63
C ASN A 253 5.65 -6.45 24.50
N ASP A 254 6.82 -6.78 23.97
CA ASP A 254 7.34 -8.17 23.87
C ASP A 254 6.44 -9.11 23.04
N PHE A 255 5.77 -8.58 22.02
CA PHE A 255 4.78 -9.33 21.24
C PHE A 255 5.29 -9.77 19.85
N PHE A 256 6.04 -8.93 19.16
CA PHE A 256 6.47 -9.21 17.79
C PHE A 256 7.80 -9.94 17.74
N ASP A 257 7.92 -10.90 16.83
CA ASP A 257 9.18 -11.59 16.53
C ASP A 257 10.05 -10.76 15.59
N VAL A 258 9.41 -10.12 14.63
CA VAL A 258 10.04 -9.25 13.62
C VAL A 258 9.21 -7.99 13.44
N ALA A 259 9.90 -6.87 13.24
CA ALA A 259 9.32 -5.68 12.65
C ALA A 259 10.11 -5.30 11.40
N ILE A 260 9.41 -5.07 10.29
CA ILE A 260 10.02 -4.73 9.00
C ILE A 260 9.21 -3.59 8.37
N GLY A 261 9.88 -2.65 7.71
CA GLY A 261 9.15 -1.56 7.04
C GLY A 261 9.99 -0.32 6.80
N ASN A 262 9.34 0.68 6.20
CA ASN A 262 9.90 2.01 5.97
C ASN A 262 9.11 2.99 6.85
N VAL A 263 9.73 3.51 7.91
CA VAL A 263 9.05 4.41 8.84
C VAL A 263 8.84 5.81 8.23
N PRO A 264 7.83 6.58 8.64
CA PRO A 264 7.61 7.92 8.10
C PRO A 264 8.78 8.86 8.44
N PHE A 265 9.15 9.70 7.47
CA PHE A 265 10.19 10.71 7.62
C PHE A 265 9.55 12.10 7.84
N GLY A 266 10.13 12.90 8.70
CA GLY A 266 9.64 14.26 8.88
C GLY A 266 10.21 14.96 10.11
N ALA A 267 10.10 16.29 10.10
CA ALA A 267 10.48 17.15 11.21
C ALA A 267 9.27 17.48 12.12
N TYR A 268 8.44 16.48 12.39
CA TYR A 268 7.27 16.58 13.27
C TYR A 268 7.25 15.44 14.28
N LYS A 269 6.35 15.52 15.23
CA LYS A 269 6.21 14.61 16.36
C LYS A 269 4.77 14.16 16.49
N VAL A 270 4.55 13.03 17.15
CA VAL A 270 3.24 12.54 17.57
C VAL A 270 3.13 12.57 19.10
N ASN A 271 1.91 12.62 19.62
CA ASN A 271 1.67 12.58 21.03
C ASN A 271 1.40 11.14 21.48
N ASP A 272 2.34 10.58 22.24
CA ASP A 272 2.20 9.29 22.89
C ASP A 272 2.79 9.41 24.30
N ARG A 273 1.94 9.30 25.34
CA ARG A 273 2.31 9.54 26.74
C ARG A 273 3.54 8.78 27.19
N GLN A 274 3.76 7.60 26.64
CA GLN A 274 4.93 6.76 26.98
C GLN A 274 6.23 7.39 26.48
N TYR A 275 6.19 8.09 25.34
CA TYR A 275 7.36 8.61 24.62
C TYR A 275 7.49 10.12 24.65
N ASP A 276 6.45 10.88 25.04
CA ASP A 276 6.43 12.37 25.03
C ASP A 276 7.64 12.98 25.74
N ARG A 277 8.07 12.39 26.85
CA ARG A 277 9.24 12.87 27.63
C ARG A 277 10.56 12.87 26.86
N TYR A 278 10.69 12.02 25.83
CA TYR A 278 11.93 11.91 25.04
C TYR A 278 11.94 12.89 23.87
N ASN A 279 10.79 13.49 23.53
CA ASN A 279 10.65 14.50 22.50
C ASN A 279 11.17 14.03 21.12
N PHE A 280 10.99 12.76 20.78
CA PHE A 280 11.47 12.14 19.54
C PHE A 280 10.79 12.74 18.31
N MET A 281 11.54 12.86 17.20
CA MET A 281 10.96 13.05 15.88
C MET A 281 10.21 11.80 15.45
N ILE A 282 9.30 11.92 14.48
CA ILE A 282 8.43 10.82 14.04
C ILE A 282 9.20 9.53 13.74
N HIS A 283 10.29 9.59 12.98
CA HIS A 283 11.10 8.44 12.65
C HIS A 283 11.78 7.79 13.88
N ASP A 284 12.26 8.59 14.82
CA ASP A 284 12.86 8.11 16.06
C ASP A 284 11.81 7.47 16.98
N TYR A 285 10.61 8.06 17.04
CA TYR A 285 9.48 7.53 17.77
C TYR A 285 9.08 6.15 17.26
N PHE A 286 8.99 5.98 15.93
CA PHE A 286 8.68 4.69 15.33
C PHE A 286 9.71 3.62 15.69
N LEU A 287 11.01 3.95 15.65
CA LEU A 287 12.07 3.04 16.08
C LEU A 287 11.92 2.67 17.56
N ALA A 288 11.75 3.65 18.44
CA ALA A 288 11.64 3.44 19.88
C ALA A 288 10.46 2.54 20.25
N LYS A 289 9.25 2.86 19.74
CA LYS A 289 8.04 2.08 20.01
C LYS A 289 8.13 0.67 19.42
N THR A 290 8.65 0.54 18.21
CA THR A 290 8.84 -0.77 17.58
C THR A 290 9.76 -1.67 18.39
N ILE A 291 10.91 -1.15 18.86
CA ILE A 291 11.83 -1.91 19.71
C ILE A 291 11.15 -2.36 21.02
N ASP A 292 10.34 -1.51 21.65
CA ASP A 292 9.62 -1.90 22.87
C ASP A 292 8.61 -3.01 22.62
N GLN A 293 7.97 -3.04 21.46
CA GLN A 293 6.98 -4.04 21.09
C GLN A 293 7.57 -5.37 20.59
N LEU A 294 8.85 -5.40 20.21
CA LEU A 294 9.55 -6.67 19.92
C LEU A 294 9.72 -7.49 21.19
N ARG A 295 9.59 -8.82 21.10
CA ARG A 295 10.00 -9.73 22.17
C ARG A 295 11.51 -9.76 22.32
N PRO A 296 12.05 -10.18 23.47
CA PRO A 296 13.48 -10.46 23.62
C PRO A 296 13.98 -11.40 22.51
N GLY A 297 15.10 -11.05 21.87
CA GLY A 297 15.64 -11.74 20.70
C GLY A 297 14.94 -11.44 19.37
N GLY A 298 13.81 -10.72 19.38
CA GLY A 298 13.13 -10.26 18.16
C GLY A 298 13.96 -9.22 17.41
N VAL A 299 13.74 -9.11 16.10
CA VAL A 299 14.55 -8.29 15.20
C VAL A 299 13.72 -7.19 14.54
N ALA A 300 14.19 -5.95 14.57
CA ALA A 300 13.71 -4.86 13.73
C ALA A 300 14.62 -4.70 12.51
N ALA A 301 14.03 -4.66 11.32
CA ALA A 301 14.66 -4.31 10.06
C ALA A 301 13.92 -3.09 9.50
N LEU A 302 14.37 -1.87 9.78
CA LEU A 302 13.63 -0.66 9.48
C LEU A 302 14.45 0.32 8.64
N ILE A 303 13.78 0.87 7.62
CA ILE A 303 14.31 2.00 6.85
C ILE A 303 13.92 3.29 7.58
N THR A 304 14.91 4.13 7.83
CA THR A 304 14.74 5.43 8.49
C THR A 304 15.59 6.50 7.83
N THR A 305 15.38 7.76 8.18
CA THR A 305 16.24 8.83 7.71
C THR A 305 17.64 8.72 8.33
N LYS A 306 18.68 9.15 7.58
CA LYS A 306 20.05 9.26 8.10
C LYS A 306 20.14 10.05 9.42
N GLY A 307 19.16 10.93 9.68
CA GLY A 307 19.11 11.76 10.89
C GLY A 307 19.09 10.95 12.19
N THR A 308 18.63 9.71 12.20
CA THR A 308 18.67 8.86 13.39
C THR A 308 20.11 8.60 13.83
N MET A 309 20.99 8.28 12.88
CA MET A 309 22.39 7.95 13.17
C MET A 309 23.32 9.17 13.16
N ASP A 310 23.05 10.16 12.32
CA ASP A 310 23.96 11.29 12.06
C ASP A 310 23.71 12.54 12.95
N LYS A 311 22.59 12.62 13.68
CA LYS A 311 22.30 13.80 14.51
C LYS A 311 23.29 13.92 15.69
N GLU A 312 23.61 15.15 16.07
CA GLU A 312 24.47 15.42 17.22
C GLU A 312 23.90 14.89 18.54
N SER A 313 22.58 15.08 18.77
CA SER A 313 21.92 14.55 19.98
C SER A 313 21.91 13.03 19.97
N PRO A 314 22.50 12.36 20.98
CA PRO A 314 22.53 10.90 21.06
C PRO A 314 21.29 10.29 21.71
N GLU A 315 20.26 11.06 22.05
CA GLU A 315 19.15 10.61 22.91
C GLU A 315 18.41 9.39 22.36
N VAL A 316 18.07 9.38 21.05
CA VAL A 316 17.41 8.22 20.47
C VAL A 316 18.36 7.02 20.40
N ARG A 317 19.64 7.25 20.03
CA ARG A 317 20.64 6.17 19.99
C ARG A 317 20.87 5.54 21.37
N LYS A 318 20.92 6.35 22.43
CA LYS A 318 20.95 5.86 23.82
C LYS A 318 19.73 5.01 24.14
N TYR A 319 18.55 5.51 23.81
CA TYR A 319 17.30 4.80 24.05
C TYR A 319 17.30 3.42 23.39
N LEU A 320 17.73 3.36 22.12
CA LEU A 320 17.82 2.11 21.36
C LEU A 320 18.90 1.18 21.95
N ALA A 321 20.10 1.70 22.23
CA ALA A 321 21.23 0.92 22.76
C ALA A 321 20.96 0.31 24.14
N GLU A 322 20.19 0.97 24.99
CA GLU A 322 19.75 0.40 26.26
C GLU A 322 18.87 -0.86 26.08
N ARG A 323 18.19 -1.02 24.94
CA ARG A 323 17.15 -2.01 24.68
C ARG A 323 17.49 -3.05 23.64
N ALA A 324 18.38 -2.71 22.72
CA ALA A 324 18.68 -3.53 21.56
C ALA A 324 20.14 -3.44 21.13
N ASP A 325 20.63 -4.48 20.51
CA ASP A 325 21.91 -4.53 19.82
C ASP A 325 21.72 -4.08 18.38
N LEU A 326 22.56 -3.15 17.90
CA LEU A 326 22.65 -2.82 16.48
C LEU A 326 23.43 -3.93 15.77
N LEU A 327 22.72 -4.78 15.02
CA LEU A 327 23.32 -5.87 14.25
C LEU A 327 24.02 -5.37 12.98
N GLY A 328 23.50 -4.29 12.40
CA GLY A 328 24.03 -3.68 11.19
C GLY A 328 23.27 -2.43 10.76
N ALA A 329 23.94 -1.61 9.98
CA ALA A 329 23.38 -0.42 9.37
C ALA A 329 23.88 -0.29 7.92
N ILE A 330 22.97 -0.02 6.99
CA ILE A 330 23.27 0.15 5.55
C ILE A 330 22.76 1.51 5.11
N ARG A 331 23.64 2.40 4.69
CA ARG A 331 23.23 3.66 4.10
C ARG A 331 22.87 3.47 2.63
N LEU A 332 21.63 3.77 2.30
CA LEU A 332 21.14 3.71 0.93
C LEU A 332 21.66 4.92 0.13
N PRO A 333 21.90 4.75 -1.18
CA PRO A 333 22.19 5.88 -2.06
C PRO A 333 21.06 6.92 -1.98
N ASN A 334 21.39 8.21 -2.08
CA ASN A 334 20.38 9.29 -2.08
C ASN A 334 19.38 9.20 -3.25
N THR A 335 19.69 8.39 -4.26
CA THR A 335 18.81 8.10 -5.41
C THR A 335 17.86 6.94 -5.19
N ALA A 336 17.95 6.19 -4.07
CA ALA A 336 17.15 5.00 -3.82
C ALA A 336 15.63 5.26 -3.87
N PHE A 337 15.19 6.48 -3.55
CA PHE A 337 13.77 6.89 -3.60
C PHE A 337 13.47 7.89 -4.73
N LYS A 338 14.47 8.27 -5.56
CA LYS A 338 14.31 9.32 -6.58
C LYS A 338 13.28 8.97 -7.64
N ALA A 339 13.27 7.74 -8.12
CA ALA A 339 12.33 7.27 -9.15
C ALA A 339 10.87 7.31 -8.67
N ASN A 340 10.63 7.17 -7.37
CA ASN A 340 9.30 6.97 -6.81
C ASN A 340 8.77 8.18 -6.02
N ALA A 341 9.66 8.97 -5.40
CA ALA A 341 9.26 10.12 -4.57
C ALA A 341 9.67 11.49 -5.17
N GLY A 342 10.43 11.50 -6.26
CA GLY A 342 10.92 12.76 -6.87
C GLY A 342 11.92 13.53 -6.03
N THR A 343 12.32 13.03 -4.86
CA THR A 343 13.24 13.67 -3.92
C THR A 343 14.49 12.84 -3.67
N GLU A 344 15.62 13.52 -3.44
CA GLU A 344 16.86 12.89 -3.02
C GLU A 344 16.88 12.86 -1.48
N VAL A 345 16.63 11.68 -0.91
CA VAL A 345 16.65 11.48 0.55
C VAL A 345 17.68 10.41 0.89
N SER A 346 18.62 10.74 1.78
CA SER A 346 19.53 9.74 2.35
C SER A 346 18.81 9.01 3.49
N ALA A 347 18.70 7.71 3.34
CA ALA A 347 18.08 6.84 4.32
C ALA A 347 19.03 5.71 4.74
N ASP A 348 18.80 5.17 5.91
CA ASP A 348 19.52 4.03 6.47
C ASP A 348 18.56 2.86 6.69
N ILE A 349 19.01 1.65 6.38
CA ILE A 349 18.39 0.42 6.85
C ILE A 349 19.09 0.04 8.15
N LEU A 350 18.35 -0.05 9.23
CA LEU A 350 18.88 -0.40 10.56
C LEU A 350 18.34 -1.77 10.98
N PHE A 351 19.24 -2.64 11.39
CA PHE A 351 18.91 -3.95 11.96
C PHE A 351 19.23 -3.96 13.45
N PHE A 352 18.19 -4.09 14.27
CA PHE A 352 18.31 -4.18 15.72
C PHE A 352 17.77 -5.50 16.23
N GLN A 353 18.45 -6.11 17.21
CA GLN A 353 17.92 -7.24 17.96
C GLN A 353 17.62 -6.82 19.39
N LYS A 354 16.37 -7.03 19.83
CA LYS A 354 15.96 -6.70 21.19
C LYS A 354 16.70 -7.56 22.21
N ARG A 355 17.25 -6.89 23.23
CA ARG A 355 17.93 -7.55 24.37
C ARG A 355 16.93 -8.19 25.31
N GLU A 356 17.39 -9.20 26.08
CA GLU A 356 16.61 -9.79 27.16
C GLU A 356 16.47 -8.84 28.37
N SER A 357 17.42 -7.95 28.55
CA SER A 357 17.45 -7.00 29.66
C SER A 357 18.06 -5.67 29.22
N PHE A 358 17.68 -4.61 29.92
CA PHE A 358 18.27 -3.28 29.72
C PHE A 358 19.75 -3.27 30.10
N THR A 359 20.54 -2.51 29.34
CA THR A 359 21.93 -2.23 29.69
C THR A 359 22.15 -0.72 29.82
N LYS A 360 23.11 -0.34 30.65
CA LYS A 360 23.63 1.03 30.74
C LYS A 360 24.94 1.21 29.97
N GLU A 361 25.49 0.12 29.47
CA GLU A 361 26.70 0.17 28.65
C GLU A 361 26.35 0.72 27.27
N MET A 362 27.07 1.77 26.89
CA MET A 362 26.82 2.44 25.60
C MET A 362 27.90 2.01 24.61
N PRO A 363 27.51 1.39 23.49
CA PRO A 363 28.42 1.07 22.41
C PRO A 363 28.86 2.34 21.64
N ASP A 364 29.97 2.25 20.91
CA ASP A 364 30.60 3.38 20.21
C ASP A 364 29.68 4.08 19.21
N TRP A 365 28.74 3.36 18.60
CA TRP A 365 27.80 3.94 17.61
C TRP A 365 26.77 4.92 18.22
N VAL A 366 26.71 5.04 19.55
CA VAL A 366 25.79 5.95 20.25
C VAL A 366 26.29 7.40 20.21
N ASN A 367 27.61 7.63 20.23
CA ASN A 367 28.23 8.95 20.35
C ASN A 367 28.72 9.51 19.03
#